data_53f1f17d92f9c6552c51a2fd16967244
#
_entry.id   53f1f17d92f9c6552c51a2fd16967244
#
_cell.length_a   1.000
_cell.length_b   1.000
_cell.length_c   1.000
_cell.angle_alpha   90.00
_cell.angle_beta   90.00
_cell.angle_gamma   90.00
#
_symmetry.space_group_name_H-M   'P 1'
#
loop_
_entity.id
_entity.type
_entity.pdbx_description
1 polymer ?
#
loop_
_entity_poly.entity_id
_entity_poly.type
_entity_poly.pdbx_seq_one_letter_code
_entity_poly.pdbx_strand_id
1 'polypeptide(L)'
;MSHRLHGVNGLTITILVCALAVSVSAQALRQYNIKPSDLPPPNPAEDAVNPPRVVPRPAGAQLIMPPGFAVETFAEGEFREPRWLALAPNGDVFLSDARAGKIIVLRDANKDGVAEERFTFVEGMKQPFGMAFWKNYLYIGNTDAVLRFTYKPGQTKAEGTPEKIADLPGKGYREHWTRNVLFSPDGKKMYVTVGSETNVSPEPEPMRAAIVEFNPDGTGKRIFASGTRNPIGLAWLPGTRTLWAAVQERDRLGDDLVPDFVTEIKDGGFYGWPYAYMGFEDPRRKGEQPDLVKKTITGNVLIESHSAVLGLAFNQGRMFPREYRGDAFVALHGSWNRSKRTGYKIIRIRFRDGKPVGGYEDFLVGWMMSPDTKEVWGRPVGLLFLPDGSMLITDDGANKIWRVSYRAK
;
A
#
# COMPACT_ATOMS: atom_id res chain seq x y z
N MET A 1 -59.00 -24.97 -65.72
CA MET A 1 -58.68 -25.72 -64.51
C MET A 1 -57.69 -24.82 -63.70
N SER A 2 -58.20 -24.29 -62.59
CA SER A 2 -57.53 -23.33 -61.74
C SER A 2 -56.79 -24.01 -60.58
N HIS A 3 -55.50 -23.83 -60.41
CA HIS A 3 -54.80 -24.22 -59.19
C HIS A 3 -54.36 -22.98 -58.42
N ARG A 4 -54.97 -22.83 -57.24
CA ARG A 4 -54.60 -21.82 -56.24
C ARG A 4 -53.36 -22.31 -55.49
N LEU A 5 -52.31 -21.43 -55.40
CA LEU A 5 -51.21 -21.61 -54.51
C LEU A 5 -51.51 -20.85 -53.19
N HIS A 6 -51.38 -21.62 -52.09
CA HIS A 6 -51.52 -21.08 -50.70
C HIS A 6 -50.23 -20.32 -50.28
N GLY A 7 -50.41 -19.10 -49.76
CA GLY A 7 -49.35 -18.32 -49.22
C GLY A 7 -48.96 -18.87 -47.84
N VAL A 8 -47.63 -18.91 -47.57
CA VAL A 8 -47.04 -19.25 -46.29
C VAL A 8 -46.80 -17.91 -45.53
N ASN A 9 -47.48 -17.75 -44.42
CA ASN A 9 -47.27 -16.61 -43.52
C ASN A 9 -45.90 -16.74 -42.79
N GLY A 10 -44.94 -15.87 -43.13
CA GLY A 10 -43.68 -15.74 -42.40
C GLY A 10 -43.90 -15.02 -41.08
N LEU A 11 -43.65 -15.72 -39.97
CA LEU A 11 -43.67 -15.16 -38.62
C LEU A 11 -42.30 -14.46 -38.36
N THR A 12 -42.28 -13.15 -38.38
CA THR A 12 -41.08 -12.37 -38.02
C THR A 12 -40.96 -12.27 -36.51
N ILE A 13 -40.02 -13.03 -35.92
CA ILE A 13 -39.69 -12.95 -34.51
C ILE A 13 -38.73 -11.79 -34.31
N THR A 14 -39.22 -10.69 -33.73
CA THR A 14 -38.38 -9.57 -33.29
C THR A 14 -37.78 -9.89 -31.93
N ILE A 15 -36.50 -10.23 -31.91
CA ILE A 15 -35.74 -10.41 -30.64
C ILE A 15 -35.45 -9.06 -30.07
N LEU A 16 -36.13 -8.67 -28.99
CA LEU A 16 -35.86 -7.47 -28.21
C LEU A 16 -34.66 -7.75 -27.29
N VAL A 17 -33.46 -7.31 -27.68
CA VAL A 17 -32.27 -7.36 -26.81
C VAL A 17 -32.41 -6.23 -25.81
N CYS A 18 -32.90 -6.53 -24.60
CA CYS A 18 -32.82 -5.62 -23.46
C CYS A 18 -31.36 -5.54 -23.00
N ALA A 19 -30.66 -4.48 -23.40
CA ALA A 19 -29.39 -4.11 -22.81
C ALA A 19 -29.68 -3.60 -21.38
N LEU A 20 -29.42 -4.44 -20.38
CA LEU A 20 -29.36 -4.02 -18.97
C LEU A 20 -28.19 -3.06 -18.82
N ALA A 21 -28.48 -1.76 -18.83
CA ALA A 21 -27.53 -0.74 -18.40
C ALA A 21 -27.33 -0.89 -16.89
N VAL A 22 -26.25 -1.56 -16.49
CA VAL A 22 -25.78 -1.52 -15.11
C VAL A 22 -25.35 -0.08 -14.85
N SER A 23 -26.19 0.71 -14.16
CA SER A 23 -25.82 2.02 -13.66
C SER A 23 -24.74 1.82 -12.58
N VAL A 24 -23.47 1.97 -12.95
CA VAL A 24 -22.38 2.10 -11.99
C VAL A 24 -22.64 3.42 -11.24
N SER A 25 -23.20 3.31 -10.04
CA SER A 25 -23.31 4.46 -9.14
C SER A 25 -21.91 5.02 -8.91
N ALA A 26 -21.66 6.26 -9.30
CA ALA A 26 -20.38 6.91 -9.07
C ALA A 26 -20.14 6.96 -7.56
N GLN A 27 -19.11 6.28 -7.11
CA GLN A 27 -18.71 6.26 -5.69
C GLN A 27 -18.28 7.68 -5.31
N ALA A 28 -19.09 8.34 -4.46
CA ALA A 28 -18.75 9.68 -3.97
C ALA A 28 -17.51 9.63 -3.06
N LEU A 29 -16.62 10.60 -3.18
CA LEU A 29 -15.48 10.77 -2.27
C LEU A 29 -15.99 11.10 -0.87
N ARG A 30 -15.49 10.39 0.14
CA ARG A 30 -15.95 10.48 1.53
C ARG A 30 -14.85 11.00 2.45
N GLN A 31 -15.27 11.55 3.59
CA GLN A 31 -14.38 11.92 4.69
C GLN A 31 -14.66 11.02 5.88
N TYR A 32 -13.60 10.71 6.64
CA TYR A 32 -13.62 9.80 7.77
C TYR A 32 -12.86 10.42 8.94
N ASN A 33 -13.37 10.26 10.14
CA ASN A 33 -12.69 10.70 11.36
C ASN A 33 -13.00 9.72 12.49
N ILE A 34 -12.35 8.55 12.43
CA ILE A 34 -12.53 7.47 13.38
C ILE A 34 -11.73 7.79 14.64
N LYS A 35 -12.37 7.69 15.80
CA LYS A 35 -11.74 7.88 17.12
C LYS A 35 -11.78 6.59 17.91
N PRO A 36 -10.88 6.38 18.89
CA PRO A 36 -10.95 5.23 19.78
C PRO A 36 -12.30 5.07 20.49
N SER A 37 -12.98 6.20 20.82
CA SER A 37 -14.32 6.18 21.42
C SER A 37 -15.43 5.63 20.53
N ASP A 38 -15.21 5.59 19.21
CA ASP A 38 -16.21 5.16 18.23
C ASP A 38 -16.13 3.65 17.97
N LEU A 39 -15.08 2.99 18.50
CA LEU A 39 -14.85 1.58 18.27
C LEU A 39 -15.86 0.70 19.02
N PRO A 40 -16.46 -0.30 18.35
CA PRO A 40 -17.38 -1.22 19.00
C PRO A 40 -16.65 -2.17 19.95
N PRO A 41 -17.36 -2.87 20.84
CA PRO A 41 -16.78 -3.98 21.58
C PRO A 41 -16.38 -5.11 20.62
N PRO A 42 -15.36 -5.94 20.99
CA PRO A 42 -14.97 -7.09 20.20
C PRO A 42 -16.14 -8.05 19.95
N ASN A 43 -16.33 -8.43 18.69
CA ASN A 43 -17.33 -9.40 18.27
C ASN A 43 -16.72 -10.50 17.36
N PRO A 44 -16.02 -11.49 17.92
CA PRO A 44 -15.42 -12.58 17.14
C PRO A 44 -16.43 -13.40 16.31
N ALA A 45 -17.71 -13.36 16.64
CA ALA A 45 -18.76 -14.07 15.89
C ALA A 45 -19.01 -13.44 14.50
N GLU A 46 -18.61 -12.18 14.30
CA GLU A 46 -18.67 -11.48 12.99
C GLU A 46 -17.38 -11.66 12.16
N ASP A 47 -16.51 -12.60 12.53
CA ASP A 47 -15.26 -12.83 11.78
C ASP A 47 -15.55 -13.37 10.39
N ALA A 48 -15.45 -12.53 9.40
CA ALA A 48 -15.74 -12.85 8.01
C ALA A 48 -14.47 -13.22 7.24
N VAL A 49 -14.55 -14.30 6.45
CA VAL A 49 -13.55 -14.65 5.43
C VAL A 49 -14.12 -14.33 4.05
N ASN A 50 -13.72 -13.21 3.49
CA ASN A 50 -14.28 -12.65 2.27
C ASN A 50 -13.17 -12.14 1.32
N PRO A 51 -12.27 -13.03 0.80
CA PRO A 51 -11.18 -12.62 -0.06
C PRO A 51 -11.71 -12.01 -1.37
N PRO A 52 -11.01 -11.01 -1.93
CA PRO A 52 -11.40 -10.41 -3.19
C PRO A 52 -11.23 -11.39 -4.35
N ARG A 53 -12.07 -11.23 -5.37
CA ARG A 53 -11.88 -11.79 -6.69
C ARG A 53 -11.42 -10.69 -7.64
N VAL A 54 -10.16 -10.73 -8.03
CA VAL A 54 -9.65 -9.80 -9.03
C VAL A 54 -10.18 -10.16 -10.39
N VAL A 55 -10.78 -9.19 -11.07
CA VAL A 55 -11.35 -9.34 -12.42
C VAL A 55 -10.70 -8.33 -13.38
N PRO A 56 -10.72 -8.58 -14.69
CA PRO A 56 -10.36 -7.55 -15.66
C PRO A 56 -11.18 -6.29 -15.45
N ARG A 57 -10.59 -5.12 -15.77
CA ARG A 57 -11.32 -3.84 -15.65
C ARG A 57 -12.64 -3.89 -16.42
N PRO A 58 -13.80 -3.77 -15.77
CA PRO A 58 -15.10 -3.80 -16.45
C PRO A 58 -15.25 -2.64 -17.43
N ALA A 59 -16.00 -2.87 -18.52
CA ALA A 59 -16.32 -1.80 -19.46
C ALA A 59 -17.03 -0.64 -18.75
N GLY A 60 -16.55 0.58 -18.98
CA GLY A 60 -17.07 1.79 -18.34
C GLY A 60 -16.60 2.03 -16.89
N ALA A 61 -15.87 1.10 -16.26
CA ALA A 61 -15.30 1.33 -14.94
C ALA A 61 -14.29 2.48 -14.96
N GLN A 62 -14.44 3.43 -14.03
CA GLN A 62 -13.60 4.61 -13.93
C GLN A 62 -12.99 4.74 -12.55
N LEU A 63 -11.79 5.29 -12.50
CA LEU A 63 -11.19 5.80 -11.28
C LEU A 63 -11.68 7.23 -11.07
N ILE A 64 -12.09 7.53 -9.83
CA ILE A 64 -12.72 8.80 -9.47
C ILE A 64 -11.80 9.53 -8.52
N MET A 65 -11.56 10.81 -8.79
CA MET A 65 -10.69 11.72 -8.03
C MET A 65 -11.34 13.11 -7.90
N PRO A 66 -10.80 14.00 -7.06
CA PRO A 66 -11.20 15.39 -7.06
C PRO A 66 -11.04 16.05 -8.44
N PRO A 67 -11.83 17.08 -8.76
CA PRO A 67 -11.75 17.79 -10.04
C PRO A 67 -10.34 18.30 -10.35
N GLY A 68 -9.94 18.24 -11.63
CA GLY A 68 -8.63 18.68 -12.11
C GLY A 68 -7.52 17.62 -12.06
N PHE A 69 -7.72 16.52 -11.34
CA PHE A 69 -6.81 15.39 -11.38
C PHE A 69 -7.12 14.46 -12.56
N ALA A 70 -6.08 13.84 -13.07
CA ALA A 70 -6.15 12.79 -14.09
C ALA A 70 -5.33 11.57 -13.65
N VAL A 71 -5.77 10.38 -14.04
CA VAL A 71 -5.04 9.13 -13.83
C VAL A 71 -4.85 8.43 -15.16
N GLU A 72 -3.60 8.11 -15.48
CA GLU A 72 -3.17 7.49 -16.73
C GLU A 72 -2.28 6.28 -16.40
N THR A 73 -2.06 5.40 -17.37
CA THR A 73 -1.13 4.29 -17.20
C THR A 73 0.30 4.81 -17.37
N PHE A 74 1.17 4.61 -16.37
CA PHE A 74 2.61 4.85 -16.48
C PHE A 74 3.34 3.64 -17.08
N ALA A 75 2.98 2.43 -16.63
CA ALA A 75 3.51 1.17 -17.16
C ALA A 75 2.51 0.03 -16.93
N GLU A 76 2.42 -0.90 -17.87
CA GLU A 76 1.57 -2.11 -17.76
C GLU A 76 2.18 -3.29 -18.50
N GLY A 77 1.59 -4.46 -18.34
CA GLY A 77 2.00 -5.72 -18.98
C GLY A 77 2.86 -6.56 -18.04
N GLU A 78 3.56 -7.50 -18.47
CA GLU A 78 4.41 -8.58 -17.89
C GLU A 78 4.82 -8.52 -16.39
N PHE A 79 4.14 -7.75 -15.55
CA PHE A 79 4.31 -7.77 -14.11
C PHE A 79 3.53 -8.94 -13.49
N ARG A 80 4.07 -9.51 -12.40
CA ARG A 80 3.39 -10.57 -11.65
C ARG A 80 2.80 -10.09 -10.33
N GLU A 81 3.48 -9.17 -9.67
CA GLU A 81 3.06 -8.56 -8.41
C GLU A 81 3.86 -7.26 -8.18
N PRO A 82 3.53 -6.18 -8.92
CA PRO A 82 4.23 -4.89 -8.78
C PRO A 82 3.92 -4.27 -7.42
N ARG A 83 4.98 -4.09 -6.59
CA ARG A 83 4.78 -3.72 -5.18
C ARG A 83 5.31 -2.35 -4.83
N TRP A 84 6.61 -2.14 -4.87
CA TRP A 84 7.22 -0.92 -4.37
C TRP A 84 7.99 -0.18 -5.46
N LEU A 85 8.07 1.12 -5.31
CA LEU A 85 8.78 2.00 -6.24
C LEU A 85 9.91 2.74 -5.53
N ALA A 86 11.02 2.96 -6.22
CA ALA A 86 12.09 3.84 -5.80
C ALA A 86 12.55 4.70 -6.97
N LEU A 87 12.77 5.98 -6.72
CA LEU A 87 13.29 6.92 -7.72
C LEU A 87 14.82 6.87 -7.69
N ALA A 88 15.41 6.55 -8.82
CA ALA A 88 16.86 6.60 -9.01
C ALA A 88 17.37 8.03 -9.18
N PRO A 89 18.64 8.32 -8.89
CA PRO A 89 19.23 9.65 -9.02
C PRO A 89 19.15 10.28 -10.41
N ASN A 90 19.04 9.46 -11.47
CA ASN A 90 18.89 9.92 -12.85
C ASN A 90 17.43 10.07 -13.31
N GLY A 91 16.45 9.78 -12.44
CA GLY A 91 15.03 9.86 -12.73
C GLY A 91 14.37 8.55 -13.18
N ASP A 92 15.11 7.48 -13.38
CA ASP A 92 14.54 6.15 -13.63
C ASP A 92 13.73 5.69 -12.42
N VAL A 93 12.65 4.95 -12.68
CA VAL A 93 11.80 4.36 -11.63
C VAL A 93 12.14 2.89 -11.48
N PHE A 94 12.56 2.49 -10.30
CA PHE A 94 12.79 1.09 -9.95
C PHE A 94 11.53 0.49 -9.33
N LEU A 95 11.15 -0.68 -9.82
CA LEU A 95 9.99 -1.43 -9.38
C LEU A 95 10.43 -2.76 -8.77
N SER A 96 9.94 -3.10 -7.58
CA SER A 96 9.98 -4.47 -7.08
C SER A 96 8.77 -5.25 -7.58
N ASP A 97 9.00 -6.28 -8.37
CA ASP A 97 8.01 -7.28 -8.77
C ASP A 97 8.18 -8.52 -7.89
N ALA A 98 7.44 -8.55 -6.77
CA ALA A 98 7.72 -9.46 -5.67
C ALA A 98 7.56 -10.94 -6.05
N ARG A 99 6.47 -11.30 -6.73
CA ARG A 99 6.20 -12.68 -7.14
C ARG A 99 7.13 -13.14 -8.26
N ALA A 100 7.58 -12.21 -9.10
CA ALA A 100 8.59 -12.51 -10.11
C ALA A 100 10.00 -12.66 -9.53
N GLY A 101 10.21 -12.16 -8.29
CA GLY A 101 11.55 -12.11 -7.68
C GLY A 101 12.48 -11.17 -8.44
N LYS A 102 11.97 -10.05 -8.98
CA LYS A 102 12.71 -9.15 -9.86
C LYS A 102 12.71 -7.72 -9.36
N ILE A 103 13.79 -7.01 -9.69
CA ILE A 103 13.79 -5.54 -9.69
C ILE A 103 13.85 -5.12 -11.15
N ILE A 104 12.94 -4.23 -11.53
CA ILE A 104 12.74 -3.75 -12.90
C ILE A 104 13.02 -2.26 -12.93
N VAL A 105 13.76 -1.81 -13.95
CA VAL A 105 13.95 -0.38 -14.26
C VAL A 105 12.90 0.02 -15.28
N LEU A 106 12.20 1.08 -15.00
CA LEU A 106 11.22 1.72 -15.88
C LEU A 106 11.74 3.11 -16.21
N ARG A 107 11.85 3.42 -17.50
CA ARG A 107 12.35 4.71 -17.97
C ARG A 107 11.35 5.35 -18.91
N ASP A 108 10.95 6.56 -18.57
CA ASP A 108 10.20 7.49 -19.41
C ASP A 108 11.26 8.34 -20.16
N ALA A 109 11.66 7.87 -21.34
CA ALA A 109 12.78 8.44 -22.08
C ALA A 109 12.39 9.77 -22.77
N ASN A 110 11.15 9.90 -23.20
CA ASN A 110 10.61 11.07 -23.90
C ASN A 110 9.93 12.09 -22.96
N LYS A 111 9.76 11.72 -21.66
CA LYS A 111 9.15 12.53 -20.60
C LYS A 111 7.68 12.87 -20.82
N ASP A 112 6.93 11.96 -21.46
CA ASP A 112 5.49 12.13 -21.66
C ASP A 112 4.64 11.57 -20.49
N GLY A 113 5.27 10.88 -19.55
CA GLY A 113 4.63 10.29 -18.38
C GLY A 113 4.25 8.84 -18.55
N VAL A 114 4.81 8.17 -19.56
CA VAL A 114 4.73 6.73 -19.82
C VAL A 114 6.14 6.17 -19.85
N ALA A 115 6.36 4.99 -19.26
CA ALA A 115 7.66 4.32 -19.31
C ALA A 115 7.73 3.41 -20.55
N GLU A 116 8.40 3.88 -21.61
CA GLU A 116 8.59 3.12 -22.86
C GLU A 116 9.64 2.03 -22.72
N GLU A 117 10.68 2.29 -21.91
CA GLU A 117 11.79 1.37 -21.75
C GLU A 117 11.67 0.59 -20.44
N ARG A 118 11.93 -0.71 -20.52
CA ARG A 118 11.89 -1.62 -19.38
C ARG A 118 13.08 -2.55 -19.39
N PHE A 119 13.77 -2.64 -18.24
CA PHE A 119 14.93 -3.50 -18.07
C PHE A 119 14.81 -4.33 -16.80
N THR A 120 15.25 -5.59 -16.82
CA THR A 120 15.43 -6.37 -15.60
C THR A 120 16.78 -6.01 -14.98
N PHE A 121 16.75 -5.26 -13.85
CA PHE A 121 17.96 -4.89 -13.12
C PHE A 121 18.59 -6.10 -12.44
N VAL A 122 17.79 -6.90 -11.74
CA VAL A 122 18.22 -8.16 -11.11
C VAL A 122 17.02 -9.09 -10.95
N GLU A 123 17.28 -10.39 -10.95
CA GLU A 123 16.29 -11.46 -10.69
C GLU A 123 16.81 -12.44 -9.63
N GLY A 124 15.97 -13.38 -9.21
CA GLY A 124 16.30 -14.35 -8.15
C GLY A 124 16.20 -13.77 -6.75
N MET A 125 15.53 -12.61 -6.58
CA MET A 125 15.25 -12.02 -5.27
C MET A 125 14.15 -12.79 -4.54
N LYS A 126 14.20 -12.80 -3.19
CA LYS A 126 13.21 -13.49 -2.35
C LYS A 126 12.10 -12.53 -1.94
N GLN A 127 11.06 -12.44 -2.77
CA GLN A 127 9.94 -11.53 -2.57
C GLN A 127 10.41 -10.10 -2.21
N PRO A 128 11.16 -9.43 -3.11
CA PRO A 128 11.66 -8.08 -2.86
C PRO A 128 10.50 -7.12 -2.66
N PHE A 129 10.66 -6.19 -1.72
CA PHE A 129 9.63 -5.19 -1.45
C PHE A 129 10.21 -3.78 -1.45
N GLY A 130 10.59 -3.23 -0.30
CA GLY A 130 11.11 -1.88 -0.18
C GLY A 130 12.48 -1.71 -0.80
N MET A 131 12.73 -0.56 -1.37
CA MET A 131 13.99 -0.19 -1.99
C MET A 131 14.36 1.24 -1.63
N ALA A 132 15.66 1.49 -1.46
CA ALA A 132 16.18 2.84 -1.24
C ALA A 132 17.54 3.02 -1.92
N PHE A 133 17.70 4.15 -2.63
CA PHE A 133 19.00 4.59 -3.09
C PHE A 133 19.70 5.38 -1.99
N TRP A 134 20.95 5.00 -1.71
CA TRP A 134 21.80 5.72 -0.78
C TRP A 134 23.25 5.74 -1.26
N LYS A 135 23.81 6.93 -1.45
CA LYS A 135 25.13 7.11 -2.11
C LYS A 135 25.15 6.39 -3.47
N ASN A 136 26.12 5.54 -3.69
CA ASN A 136 26.29 4.74 -4.89
C ASN A 136 25.75 3.30 -4.75
N TYR A 137 24.69 3.12 -3.97
CA TYR A 137 24.07 1.81 -3.73
C TYR A 137 22.55 1.86 -3.89
N LEU A 138 21.99 0.74 -4.35
CA LEU A 138 20.60 0.38 -4.24
C LEU A 138 20.45 -0.68 -3.14
N TYR A 139 19.70 -0.36 -2.09
CA TYR A 139 19.30 -1.28 -1.03
C TYR A 139 17.95 -1.88 -1.33
N ILE A 140 17.79 -3.20 -1.07
CA ILE A 140 16.58 -3.96 -1.36
C ILE A 140 16.22 -4.77 -0.12
N GLY A 141 14.98 -4.63 0.36
CA GLY A 141 14.40 -5.46 1.41
C GLY A 141 13.82 -6.74 0.82
N ASN A 142 14.56 -7.85 0.94
CA ASN A 142 14.03 -9.20 0.75
C ASN A 142 13.35 -9.67 2.03
N THR A 143 12.51 -10.73 1.94
CA THR A 143 11.84 -11.27 3.13
C THR A 143 12.81 -11.65 4.25
N ASP A 144 13.98 -12.18 3.91
CA ASP A 144 14.96 -12.74 4.88
C ASP A 144 16.24 -11.90 5.04
N ALA A 145 16.40 -10.82 4.29
CA ALA A 145 17.60 -10.00 4.35
C ALA A 145 17.40 -8.59 3.77
N VAL A 146 18.26 -7.66 4.18
CA VAL A 146 18.54 -6.46 3.40
C VAL A 146 19.78 -6.74 2.54
N LEU A 147 19.62 -6.57 1.22
CA LEU A 147 20.69 -6.70 0.24
C LEU A 147 21.04 -5.33 -0.33
N ARG A 148 22.28 -5.12 -0.79
CA ARG A 148 22.63 -3.94 -1.58
C ARG A 148 23.48 -4.29 -2.79
N PHE A 149 23.26 -3.51 -3.84
CA PHE A 149 24.07 -3.52 -5.07
C PHE A 149 24.77 -2.19 -5.23
N THR A 150 25.99 -2.19 -5.78
CA THR A 150 26.54 -0.94 -6.31
C THR A 150 25.67 -0.46 -7.47
N TYR A 151 25.48 0.85 -7.53
CA TYR A 151 24.65 1.49 -8.55
C TYR A 151 25.30 2.74 -9.10
N LYS A 152 25.30 2.88 -10.41
CA LYS A 152 25.69 4.09 -11.14
C LYS A 152 24.44 4.68 -11.81
N PRO A 153 24.24 6.01 -11.78
CA PRO A 153 23.09 6.63 -12.45
C PRO A 153 22.94 6.17 -13.91
N GLY A 154 21.73 5.73 -14.27
CA GLY A 154 21.40 5.22 -15.60
C GLY A 154 21.70 3.73 -15.81
N GLN A 155 22.26 3.04 -14.83
CA GLN A 155 22.52 1.61 -14.91
C GLN A 155 21.22 0.81 -14.93
N THR A 156 21.07 -0.05 -15.95
CA THR A 156 19.84 -0.84 -16.18
C THR A 156 19.96 -2.31 -15.79
N LYS A 157 21.16 -2.77 -15.42
CA LYS A 157 21.45 -4.14 -14.99
C LYS A 157 22.45 -4.14 -13.84
N ALA A 158 22.19 -4.94 -12.80
CA ALA A 158 23.12 -5.11 -11.69
C ALA A 158 24.44 -5.75 -12.14
N GLU A 159 25.55 -5.28 -11.59
CA GLU A 159 26.87 -5.85 -11.76
C GLU A 159 27.25 -6.63 -10.50
N GLY A 160 27.79 -7.84 -10.68
CA GLY A 160 28.27 -8.70 -9.60
C GLY A 160 27.15 -9.28 -8.72
N THR A 161 27.52 -9.74 -7.54
CA THR A 161 26.62 -10.31 -6.52
C THR A 161 26.26 -9.23 -5.48
N PRO A 162 25.04 -9.26 -4.92
CA PRO A 162 24.66 -8.33 -3.85
C PRO A 162 25.45 -8.61 -2.58
N GLU A 163 25.75 -7.55 -1.85
CA GLU A 163 26.23 -7.64 -0.49
C GLU A 163 25.03 -7.78 0.45
N LYS A 164 25.08 -8.77 1.36
CA LYS A 164 24.08 -8.90 2.42
C LYS A 164 24.44 -7.96 3.58
N ILE A 165 23.54 -7.00 3.86
CA ILE A 165 23.71 -5.97 4.86
C ILE A 165 23.17 -6.40 6.22
N ALA A 166 22.01 -7.05 6.24
CA ALA A 166 21.40 -7.53 7.48
C ALA A 166 20.59 -8.80 7.22
N ASP A 167 20.64 -9.74 8.16
CA ASP A 167 19.69 -10.85 8.22
C ASP A 167 18.38 -10.36 8.84
N LEU A 168 17.26 -10.80 8.27
CA LEU A 168 15.92 -10.49 8.75
C LEU A 168 15.15 -11.80 9.02
N PRO A 169 14.23 -11.82 10.00
CA PRO A 169 13.42 -12.98 10.28
C PRO A 169 12.40 -13.21 9.15
N GLY A 170 12.62 -14.18 8.30
CA GLY A 170 11.78 -14.43 7.12
C GLY A 170 11.88 -15.85 6.59
N LYS A 171 12.80 -16.65 7.14
CA LYS A 171 13.02 -18.02 6.68
C LYS A 171 11.82 -18.90 7.06
N GLY A 172 11.17 -19.47 6.03
CA GLY A 172 10.01 -20.35 6.21
C GLY A 172 8.68 -19.64 6.49
N TYR A 173 8.68 -18.34 6.51
CA TYR A 173 7.52 -17.52 6.88
C TYR A 173 6.59 -17.21 5.70
N ARG A 174 5.27 -17.11 5.91
CA ARG A 174 4.26 -16.99 4.87
C ARG A 174 3.31 -15.79 4.99
N GLU A 175 3.28 -15.03 6.09
CA GLU A 175 2.27 -13.98 6.31
C GLU A 175 2.81 -12.57 6.06
N HIS A 176 3.47 -11.93 7.02
CA HIS A 176 3.98 -10.57 6.86
C HIS A 176 5.40 -10.57 6.27
N TRP A 177 5.49 -10.83 4.99
CA TRP A 177 6.76 -11.01 4.26
C TRP A 177 7.41 -9.68 3.81
N THR A 178 6.66 -8.59 3.79
CA THR A 178 7.15 -7.29 3.32
C THR A 178 8.25 -6.74 4.23
N ARG A 179 9.28 -6.16 3.62
CA ARG A 179 10.38 -5.46 4.30
C ARG A 179 10.61 -4.13 3.59
N ASN A 180 10.17 -3.04 4.20
CA ASN A 180 10.48 -1.71 3.67
C ASN A 180 11.84 -1.24 4.17
N VAL A 181 12.54 -0.44 3.38
CA VAL A 181 13.84 0.11 3.70
C VAL A 181 13.80 1.61 3.48
N LEU A 182 14.17 2.38 4.50
CA LEU A 182 14.19 3.84 4.45
C LEU A 182 15.43 4.37 5.18
N PHE A 183 16.14 5.33 4.59
CA PHE A 183 17.25 6.01 5.26
C PHE A 183 16.77 7.26 6.01
N SER A 184 17.47 7.57 7.11
CA SER A 184 17.29 8.87 7.78
C SER A 184 17.63 10.01 6.82
N PRO A 185 17.08 11.22 6.98
CA PRO A 185 17.36 12.35 6.10
C PRO A 185 18.87 12.72 6.02
N ASP A 186 19.63 12.46 7.07
CA ASP A 186 21.08 12.63 7.08
C ASP A 186 21.85 11.38 6.61
N GLY A 187 21.13 10.31 6.29
CA GLY A 187 21.64 9.04 5.82
C GLY A 187 22.52 8.25 6.78
N LYS A 188 22.51 8.61 8.06
CA LYS A 188 23.31 7.93 9.07
C LYS A 188 22.67 6.64 9.59
N LYS A 189 21.37 6.51 9.41
CA LYS A 189 20.59 5.37 9.85
C LYS A 189 19.73 4.81 8.73
N MET A 190 19.50 3.50 8.79
CA MET A 190 18.59 2.74 7.94
C MET A 190 17.51 2.13 8.81
N TYR A 191 16.24 2.29 8.41
CA TYR A 191 15.07 1.74 9.10
C TYR A 191 14.45 0.65 8.24
N VAL A 192 14.15 -0.49 8.87
CA VAL A 192 13.58 -1.66 8.20
C VAL A 192 12.31 -2.08 8.92
N THR A 193 11.22 -2.26 8.18
CA THR A 193 9.97 -2.78 8.74
C THR A 193 9.96 -4.29 8.77
N VAL A 194 9.49 -4.88 9.86
CA VAL A 194 9.32 -6.32 10.01
C VAL A 194 7.99 -6.61 10.67
N GLY A 195 7.06 -7.19 9.91
CA GLY A 195 5.74 -7.57 10.44
C GLY A 195 5.80 -8.79 11.36
N SER A 196 4.73 -8.98 12.12
CA SER A 196 4.56 -10.12 13.05
C SER A 196 4.56 -11.45 12.30
N GLU A 197 4.84 -12.54 13.00
CA GLU A 197 4.70 -13.90 12.47
C GLU A 197 3.27 -14.41 12.57
N THR A 198 2.57 -13.94 13.58
CA THR A 198 1.22 -14.42 13.91
C THR A 198 0.22 -13.27 13.90
N ASN A 199 -1.07 -13.62 14.00
CA ASN A 199 -2.11 -12.62 14.16
C ASN A 199 -2.00 -11.87 15.50
N VAL A 200 -1.78 -12.60 16.62
CA VAL A 200 -1.86 -12.02 17.97
C VAL A 200 -1.01 -12.75 19.03
N SER A 201 -0.17 -13.70 18.65
CA SER A 201 0.71 -14.36 19.60
C SER A 201 1.99 -13.55 19.82
N PRO A 202 2.53 -13.50 21.05
CA PRO A 202 3.83 -12.89 21.30
C PRO A 202 4.93 -13.51 20.43
N GLU A 203 5.85 -12.67 19.96
CA GLU A 203 6.93 -13.08 19.07
C GLU A 203 8.19 -13.42 19.87
N PRO A 204 8.81 -14.58 19.62
CA PRO A 204 10.11 -14.90 20.21
C PRO A 204 11.25 -14.10 19.58
N GLU A 205 11.08 -13.65 18.33
CA GLU A 205 12.08 -12.85 17.60
C GLU A 205 11.79 -11.34 17.76
N PRO A 206 12.65 -10.60 18.48
CA PRO A 206 12.40 -9.19 18.82
C PRO A 206 12.31 -8.25 17.60
N MET A 207 12.86 -8.65 16.45
CA MET A 207 12.73 -7.85 15.22
C MET A 207 11.34 -7.91 14.59
N ARG A 208 10.49 -8.85 15.01
CA ARG A 208 9.12 -8.96 14.51
C ARG A 208 8.18 -7.94 15.14
N ALA A 209 7.13 -7.59 14.44
CA ALA A 209 6.16 -6.57 14.82
C ALA A 209 6.85 -5.25 15.23
N ALA A 210 7.87 -4.84 14.45
CA ALA A 210 8.79 -3.78 14.82
C ALA A 210 9.30 -2.98 13.61
N ILE A 211 9.81 -1.81 13.90
CA ILE A 211 10.70 -1.04 13.03
C ILE A 211 12.10 -1.15 13.62
N VAL A 212 13.04 -1.68 12.84
CA VAL A 212 14.40 -1.95 13.25
C VAL A 212 15.34 -0.91 12.66
N GLU A 213 16.19 -0.32 13.48
CA GLU A 213 17.23 0.63 13.06
C GLU A 213 18.56 -0.07 12.91
N PHE A 214 19.31 0.29 11.87
CA PHE A 214 20.68 -0.12 11.60
C PHE A 214 21.53 1.09 11.17
N ASN A 215 22.82 0.96 11.23
CA ASN A 215 23.73 1.77 10.41
C ASN A 215 23.62 1.32 8.94
N PRO A 216 24.03 2.15 7.95
CA PRO A 216 23.95 1.78 6.54
C PRO A 216 24.76 0.53 6.14
N ASP A 217 25.74 0.14 6.94
CA ASP A 217 26.56 -1.08 6.78
C ASP A 217 25.97 -2.31 7.49
N GLY A 218 24.78 -2.19 8.09
CA GLY A 218 24.11 -3.26 8.83
C GLY A 218 24.53 -3.41 10.28
N THR A 219 25.52 -2.68 10.76
CA THR A 219 25.91 -2.65 12.17
C THR A 219 24.94 -1.83 13.02
N GLY A 220 25.10 -1.83 14.34
CA GLY A 220 24.31 -0.99 15.25
C GLY A 220 22.82 -1.33 15.30
N LYS A 221 22.46 -2.58 15.04
CA LYS A 221 21.06 -3.07 15.09
C LYS A 221 20.42 -2.78 16.46
N ARG A 222 19.23 -2.15 16.44
CA ARG A 222 18.34 -2.00 17.59
C ARG A 222 16.88 -1.97 17.18
N ILE A 223 15.99 -2.29 18.10
CA ILE A 223 14.55 -2.07 17.90
C ILE A 223 14.28 -0.59 18.10
N PHE A 224 13.85 0.10 17.03
CA PHE A 224 13.49 1.51 17.08
C PHE A 224 12.10 1.71 17.67
N ALA A 225 11.13 0.89 17.21
CA ALA A 225 9.76 0.87 17.74
C ALA A 225 9.20 -0.54 17.67
N SER A 226 8.31 -0.90 18.59
CA SER A 226 7.72 -2.23 18.70
C SER A 226 6.21 -2.19 18.86
N GLY A 227 5.57 -3.36 18.76
CA GLY A 227 4.11 -3.48 18.88
C GLY A 227 3.35 -2.90 17.67
N THR A 228 4.02 -2.75 16.54
CA THR A 228 3.46 -2.31 15.26
C THR A 228 3.08 -3.52 14.40
N ARG A 229 2.14 -4.31 14.78
CA ARG A 229 1.83 -5.64 14.18
C ARG A 229 2.41 -5.87 12.77
N ASN A 230 2.05 -5.05 11.78
CA ASN A 230 2.61 -5.11 10.44
C ASN A 230 2.84 -3.70 9.88
N PRO A 231 3.98 -3.06 10.21
CA PRO A 231 4.36 -1.77 9.64
C PRO A 231 4.85 -1.96 8.20
N ILE A 232 4.39 -1.14 7.26
CA ILE A 232 4.73 -1.32 5.83
C ILE A 232 5.22 -0.01 5.23
N GLY A 233 4.33 0.97 5.04
CA GLY A 233 4.71 2.27 4.52
C GLY A 233 5.53 3.05 5.55
N LEU A 234 6.70 3.53 5.17
CA LEU A 234 7.53 4.45 5.96
C LEU A 234 7.78 5.72 5.17
N ALA A 235 7.64 6.87 5.82
CA ALA A 235 7.97 8.15 5.21
C ALA A 235 8.40 9.18 6.27
N TRP A 236 9.34 10.03 5.91
CA TRP A 236 9.68 11.21 6.73
C TRP A 236 8.69 12.33 6.48
N LEU A 237 8.19 12.95 7.55
CA LEU A 237 7.45 14.20 7.41
C LEU A 237 8.38 15.25 6.81
N PRO A 238 8.01 15.90 5.69
CA PRO A 238 8.88 16.83 4.97
C PRO A 238 9.45 17.93 5.85
N GLY A 239 10.75 18.19 5.70
CA GLY A 239 11.46 19.22 6.46
C GLY A 239 11.72 18.89 7.94
N THR A 240 11.43 17.67 8.38
CA THR A 240 11.59 17.23 9.76
C THR A 240 12.39 15.92 9.88
N ARG A 241 12.61 15.46 11.11
CA ARG A 241 13.11 14.11 11.43
C ARG A 241 12.02 13.24 12.04
N THR A 242 10.77 13.54 11.79
CA THR A 242 9.64 12.76 12.30
C THR A 242 9.31 11.65 11.32
N LEU A 243 9.52 10.40 11.76
CA LEU A 243 9.18 9.21 10.99
C LEU A 243 7.70 8.88 11.14
N TRP A 244 7.04 8.59 10.03
CA TRP A 244 5.65 8.13 9.98
C TRP A 244 5.59 6.73 9.40
N ALA A 245 4.63 5.93 9.88
CA ALA A 245 4.36 4.60 9.36
C ALA A 245 2.87 4.36 9.12
N ALA A 246 2.58 3.56 8.11
CA ALA A 246 1.29 2.91 7.88
C ALA A 246 1.36 1.49 8.45
N VAL A 247 0.43 1.14 9.34
CA VAL A 247 0.44 -0.09 10.12
C VAL A 247 -0.87 -0.83 9.95
N GLN A 248 -0.79 -2.10 9.54
CA GLN A 248 -1.94 -3.02 9.51
C GLN A 248 -2.10 -3.68 10.86
N GLU A 249 -3.35 -3.70 11.34
CA GLU A 249 -3.71 -4.28 12.62
C GLU A 249 -4.24 -5.72 12.51
N ARG A 250 -4.58 -6.27 13.65
CA ARG A 250 -4.98 -7.68 13.84
C ARG A 250 -6.40 -7.97 13.40
N ASP A 251 -6.63 -9.23 13.09
CA ASP A 251 -7.90 -9.77 12.63
C ASP A 251 -8.65 -10.51 13.74
N ARG A 252 -9.92 -10.88 13.46
CA ARG A 252 -10.75 -11.76 14.28
C ARG A 252 -11.25 -11.16 15.58
N LEU A 253 -11.61 -9.88 15.53
CA LEU A 253 -12.37 -9.21 16.59
C LEU A 253 -13.68 -8.58 16.06
N GLY A 254 -14.09 -8.93 14.84
CA GLY A 254 -15.25 -8.44 14.15
C GLY A 254 -14.92 -7.51 12.99
N ASP A 255 -15.92 -7.13 12.20
CA ASP A 255 -15.78 -6.32 10.99
C ASP A 255 -15.16 -4.94 11.24
N ASP A 256 -15.45 -4.31 12.37
CA ASP A 256 -15.02 -2.96 12.69
C ASP A 256 -13.84 -2.88 13.68
N LEU A 257 -13.19 -4.02 13.96
CA LEU A 257 -11.99 -4.14 14.79
C LEU A 257 -10.93 -5.05 14.17
N VAL A 258 -9.66 -4.67 14.22
CA VAL A 258 -9.06 -3.46 14.78
C VAL A 258 -8.75 -2.50 13.64
N PRO A 259 -8.96 -1.19 13.81
CA PRO A 259 -8.63 -0.24 12.75
C PRO A 259 -7.13 -0.27 12.43
N ASP A 260 -6.81 -0.26 11.14
CA ASP A 260 -5.48 0.07 10.67
C ASP A 260 -5.16 1.52 11.04
N PHE A 261 -3.90 1.94 11.01
CA PHE A 261 -3.57 3.31 11.36
C PHE A 261 -2.33 3.86 10.66
N VAL A 262 -2.28 5.19 10.59
CA VAL A 262 -1.09 5.95 10.21
C VAL A 262 -0.65 6.76 11.41
N THR A 263 0.65 6.70 11.76
CA THR A 263 1.15 7.29 13.00
C THR A 263 2.60 7.77 12.91
N GLU A 264 2.90 8.78 13.72
CA GLU A 264 4.27 9.14 14.06
C GLU A 264 4.93 7.98 14.81
N ILE A 265 6.16 7.65 14.45
CA ILE A 265 6.96 6.61 15.12
C ILE A 265 7.97 7.24 16.05
N LYS A 266 7.84 6.94 17.32
CA LYS A 266 8.73 7.41 18.38
C LYS A 266 9.81 6.39 18.70
N ASP A 267 11.02 6.87 18.93
CA ASP A 267 12.13 6.05 19.41
C ASP A 267 11.78 5.40 20.75
N GLY A 268 11.94 4.08 20.87
CA GLY A 268 11.52 3.29 22.02
C GLY A 268 10.00 3.14 22.18
N GLY A 269 9.19 3.63 21.22
CA GLY A 269 7.73 3.57 21.28
C GLY A 269 7.18 2.15 21.18
N PHE A 270 6.10 1.88 21.94
CA PHE A 270 5.33 0.65 21.89
C PHE A 270 3.90 0.94 21.43
N TYR A 271 3.44 0.27 20.35
CA TYR A 271 2.17 0.54 19.67
C TYR A 271 1.07 -0.49 19.96
N GLY A 272 1.28 -1.34 20.95
CA GLY A 272 0.25 -2.17 21.59
C GLY A 272 0.30 -3.65 21.23
N TRP A 273 0.55 -4.02 19.97
CA TRP A 273 0.52 -5.42 19.55
C TRP A 273 1.56 -6.27 20.32
N PRO A 274 1.22 -7.49 20.81
CA PRO A 274 -0.07 -8.18 20.70
C PRO A 274 -1.04 -7.90 21.85
N TYR A 275 -0.66 -7.12 22.87
CA TYR A 275 -1.36 -7.01 24.16
C TYR A 275 -2.47 -5.96 24.19
N ALA A 276 -2.35 -4.91 23.37
CA ALA A 276 -3.31 -3.82 23.34
C ALA A 276 -3.52 -3.28 21.92
N TYR A 277 -4.60 -2.52 21.72
CA TYR A 277 -4.91 -1.75 20.52
C TYR A 277 -5.68 -0.48 20.87
N MET A 278 -5.34 0.63 20.25
CA MET A 278 -6.05 1.91 20.37
C MET A 278 -6.43 2.33 21.81
N GLY A 279 -5.61 1.95 22.80
CA GLY A 279 -5.87 2.21 24.22
C GLY A 279 -6.68 1.15 24.94
N PHE A 280 -7.12 0.10 24.25
CA PHE A 280 -7.83 -1.04 24.82
C PHE A 280 -6.91 -2.25 24.94
N GLU A 281 -7.10 -3.06 26.00
CA GLU A 281 -6.43 -4.35 26.15
C GLU A 281 -7.04 -5.37 25.16
N ASP A 282 -6.21 -6.18 24.51
CA ASP A 282 -6.69 -7.28 23.66
C ASP A 282 -7.35 -8.36 24.52
N PRO A 283 -8.63 -8.72 24.30
CA PRO A 283 -9.34 -9.68 25.13
C PRO A 283 -8.70 -11.07 25.15
N ARG A 284 -7.93 -11.40 24.09
CA ARG A 284 -7.20 -12.69 23.96
C ARG A 284 -5.90 -12.70 24.77
N ARG A 285 -5.45 -11.53 25.27
CA ARG A 285 -4.22 -11.30 26.04
C ARG A 285 -4.48 -10.60 27.37
N LYS A 286 -5.72 -10.69 27.85
CA LYS A 286 -6.16 -10.00 29.06
C LYS A 286 -5.29 -10.34 30.27
N GLY A 287 -4.80 -9.31 30.95
CA GLY A 287 -3.94 -9.43 32.13
C GLY A 287 -2.46 -9.70 31.81
N GLU A 288 -2.10 -9.90 30.53
CA GLU A 288 -0.70 -10.06 30.14
C GLU A 288 -0.02 -8.70 29.99
N GLN A 289 1.20 -8.55 30.50
CA GLN A 289 2.06 -7.37 30.35
C GLN A 289 1.39 -6.00 30.69
N PRO A 290 0.74 -5.85 31.86
CA PRO A 290 -0.06 -4.65 32.17
C PRO A 290 0.75 -3.35 32.13
N ASP A 291 2.04 -3.35 32.45
CA ASP A 291 2.89 -2.18 32.37
C ASP A 291 3.23 -1.78 30.94
N LEU A 292 3.29 -2.75 30.03
CA LEU A 292 3.47 -2.50 28.61
C LEU A 292 2.17 -1.98 27.96
N VAL A 293 1.03 -2.55 28.35
CA VAL A 293 -0.31 -2.08 27.95
C VAL A 293 -0.50 -0.61 28.29
N LYS A 294 -0.14 -0.17 29.49
CA LYS A 294 -0.21 1.24 29.93
C LYS A 294 0.67 2.19 29.09
N LYS A 295 1.73 1.68 28.48
CA LYS A 295 2.67 2.46 27.65
C LYS A 295 2.26 2.51 26.17
N THR A 296 1.15 1.86 25.80
CA THR A 296 0.69 1.79 24.41
C THR A 296 0.45 3.19 23.85
N ILE A 297 1.12 3.46 22.72
CA ILE A 297 0.89 4.66 21.91
C ILE A 297 -0.24 4.37 20.92
N THR A 298 -1.29 5.18 20.95
CA THR A 298 -2.39 5.10 20.00
C THR A 298 -2.00 5.72 18.66
N GLY A 299 -2.48 5.12 17.55
CA GLY A 299 -2.29 5.68 16.22
C GLY A 299 -2.89 7.09 16.07
N ASN A 300 -2.19 7.96 15.34
CA ASN A 300 -2.63 9.35 15.14
C ASN A 300 -3.86 9.47 14.23
N VAL A 301 -3.95 8.63 13.20
CA VAL A 301 -5.08 8.59 12.26
C VAL A 301 -5.52 7.14 12.12
N LEU A 302 -6.73 6.85 12.60
CA LEU A 302 -7.33 5.53 12.48
C LEU A 302 -8.00 5.40 11.11
N ILE A 303 -7.79 4.24 10.47
CA ILE A 303 -8.34 3.89 9.17
C ILE A 303 -9.35 2.76 9.37
N GLU A 304 -10.41 2.71 8.58
CA GLU A 304 -11.38 1.61 8.62
C GLU A 304 -10.68 0.25 8.76
N SER A 305 -11.17 -0.55 9.70
CA SER A 305 -10.60 -1.87 10.02
C SER A 305 -10.48 -2.74 8.78
N HIS A 306 -9.40 -3.50 8.69
CA HIS A 306 -9.11 -4.42 7.59
C HIS A 306 -8.87 -3.76 6.23
N SER A 307 -8.69 -2.44 6.14
CA SER A 307 -8.41 -1.74 4.88
C SER A 307 -7.08 -2.14 4.25
N ALA A 308 -6.20 -2.76 5.01
CA ALA A 308 -4.87 -3.20 4.61
C ALA A 308 -4.01 -2.04 4.09
N VAL A 309 -3.67 -1.10 4.97
CA VAL A 309 -2.81 0.05 4.65
C VAL A 309 -1.41 -0.43 4.21
N LEU A 310 -0.89 0.12 3.09
CA LEU A 310 0.41 -0.26 2.53
C LEU A 310 1.29 0.97 2.29
N GLY A 311 1.23 1.57 1.09
CA GLY A 311 2.05 2.70 0.71
C GLY A 311 1.73 3.95 1.53
N LEU A 312 2.77 4.70 1.90
CA LEU A 312 2.67 6.01 2.54
C LEU A 312 3.67 6.95 1.88
N ALA A 313 3.20 8.08 1.37
CA ALA A 313 4.07 9.10 0.79
C ALA A 313 3.54 10.50 1.11
N PHE A 314 4.45 11.44 1.42
CA PHE A 314 4.12 12.85 1.57
C PHE A 314 4.30 13.60 0.27
N ASN A 315 3.33 14.43 -0.09
CA ASN A 315 3.43 15.29 -1.27
C ASN A 315 4.38 16.49 -1.01
N GLN A 316 5.55 16.45 -1.62
CA GLN A 316 6.51 17.55 -1.63
C GLN A 316 6.53 18.28 -2.99
N GLY A 317 5.80 17.76 -3.97
CA GLY A 317 5.71 18.28 -5.32
C GLY A 317 4.92 19.58 -5.44
N ARG A 318 4.99 20.18 -6.63
CA ARG A 318 4.28 21.42 -6.97
C ARG A 318 3.19 21.23 -8.01
N MET A 319 3.05 20.03 -8.60
CA MET A 319 2.04 19.74 -9.59
C MET A 319 0.63 19.75 -8.99
N PHE A 320 0.45 19.12 -7.81
CA PHE A 320 -0.84 19.16 -7.13
C PHE A 320 -1.13 20.55 -6.56
N PRO A 321 -2.40 20.98 -6.43
CA PRO A 321 -2.78 22.26 -5.85
C PRO A 321 -2.11 22.51 -4.48
N ARG A 322 -1.95 23.79 -4.15
CA ARG A 322 -1.21 24.22 -2.94
C ARG A 322 -1.74 23.58 -1.66
N GLU A 323 -3.05 23.36 -1.57
CA GLU A 323 -3.72 22.73 -0.42
C GLU A 323 -3.40 21.25 -0.21
N TYR A 324 -2.73 20.60 -1.19
CA TYR A 324 -2.25 19.22 -1.10
C TYR A 324 -0.78 19.10 -0.66
N ARG A 325 -0.07 20.23 -0.55
CA ARG A 325 1.36 20.21 -0.22
C ARG A 325 1.57 19.87 1.24
N GLY A 326 2.49 18.93 1.49
CA GLY A 326 2.81 18.43 2.82
C GLY A 326 1.80 17.41 3.34
N ASP A 327 0.71 17.13 2.64
CA ASP A 327 -0.24 16.09 3.02
C ASP A 327 0.30 14.70 2.71
N ALA A 328 -0.15 13.72 3.48
CA ALA A 328 0.18 12.32 3.26
C ALA A 328 -0.87 11.63 2.38
N PHE A 329 -0.39 10.75 1.51
CA PHE A 329 -1.21 9.84 0.71
C PHE A 329 -0.93 8.41 1.14
N VAL A 330 -1.99 7.59 1.24
CA VAL A 330 -1.90 6.22 1.73
C VAL A 330 -2.65 5.29 0.78
N ALA A 331 -2.01 4.21 0.39
CA ALA A 331 -2.64 3.15 -0.39
C ALA A 331 -3.33 2.14 0.53
N LEU A 332 -4.60 1.89 0.31
CA LEU A 332 -5.40 0.87 0.98
C LEU A 332 -5.60 -0.30 0.01
N HIS A 333 -4.92 -1.41 0.27
CA HIS A 333 -4.88 -2.59 -0.60
C HIS A 333 -6.22 -3.33 -0.65
N GLY A 334 -7.02 -3.19 0.40
CA GLY A 334 -8.36 -3.71 0.51
C GLY A 334 -8.52 -4.96 1.35
N SER A 335 -9.70 -5.08 1.95
CA SER A 335 -10.04 -6.13 2.93
C SER A 335 -10.21 -7.50 2.30
N TRP A 336 -9.85 -8.54 3.08
CA TRP A 336 -10.12 -9.94 2.77
C TRP A 336 -10.96 -10.64 3.88
N ASN A 337 -11.09 -9.98 5.03
CA ASN A 337 -11.69 -10.51 6.26
C ASN A 337 -12.72 -9.53 6.85
N ARG A 338 -13.60 -9.02 6.01
CA ARG A 338 -14.70 -8.15 6.38
C ARG A 338 -15.95 -8.49 5.57
N SER A 339 -17.14 -8.50 6.17
CA SER A 339 -18.41 -8.81 5.52
C SER A 339 -18.69 -7.86 4.36
N LYS A 340 -18.65 -6.55 4.63
CA LYS A 340 -18.67 -5.51 3.60
C LYS A 340 -17.26 -5.05 3.29
N ARG A 341 -16.88 -5.14 2.05
CA ARG A 341 -15.55 -4.82 1.57
C ARG A 341 -15.18 -3.35 1.79
N THR A 342 -13.95 -3.08 2.19
CA THR A 342 -13.39 -1.73 2.34
C THR A 342 -11.97 -1.65 1.80
N GLY A 343 -11.41 -0.44 1.72
CA GLY A 343 -10.11 -0.19 1.11
C GLY A 343 -10.20 -0.10 -0.41
N TYR A 344 -9.22 -0.65 -1.15
CA TYR A 344 -9.10 -0.60 -2.61
C TYR A 344 -9.13 0.84 -3.14
N LYS A 345 -8.38 1.74 -2.49
CA LYS A 345 -8.39 3.18 -2.77
C LYS A 345 -7.10 3.85 -2.31
N ILE A 346 -6.88 5.06 -2.76
CA ILE A 346 -5.89 5.96 -2.17
C ILE A 346 -6.66 6.97 -1.33
N ILE A 347 -6.17 7.23 -0.14
CA ILE A 347 -6.69 8.25 0.76
C ILE A 347 -5.67 9.38 0.95
N ARG A 348 -6.16 10.55 1.34
CA ARG A 348 -5.37 11.71 1.73
C ARG A 348 -5.56 11.98 3.22
N ILE A 349 -4.46 12.21 3.93
CA ILE A 349 -4.45 12.72 5.30
C ILE A 349 -3.90 14.15 5.23
N ARG A 350 -4.70 15.11 5.61
CA ARG A 350 -4.31 16.52 5.63
C ARG A 350 -3.37 16.79 6.79
N PHE A 351 -2.30 17.53 6.54
CA PHE A 351 -1.34 17.95 7.54
C PHE A 351 -1.29 19.47 7.67
N ARG A 352 -1.25 19.97 8.91
CA ARG A 352 -1.02 21.39 9.24
C ARG A 352 -0.07 21.43 10.42
N ASP A 353 0.97 22.28 10.31
CA ASP A 353 1.98 22.45 11.36
C ASP A 353 2.57 21.13 11.85
N GLY A 354 2.83 20.22 10.91
CA GLY A 354 3.42 18.90 11.17
C GLY A 354 2.48 17.88 11.82
N LYS A 355 1.18 18.16 11.92
CA LYS A 355 0.18 17.28 12.54
C LYS A 355 -0.95 16.94 11.58
N PRO A 356 -1.52 15.71 11.64
CA PRO A 356 -2.71 15.37 10.87
C PRO A 356 -3.94 16.13 11.40
N VAL A 357 -4.84 16.52 10.50
CA VAL A 357 -6.05 17.31 10.82
C VAL A 357 -7.28 16.64 10.23
N GLY A 358 -8.25 16.30 11.07
CA GLY A 358 -9.60 15.90 10.66
C GLY A 358 -9.73 14.51 10.07
N GLY A 359 -8.89 13.56 10.47
CA GLY A 359 -8.93 12.17 9.99
C GLY A 359 -8.37 12.03 8.58
N TYR A 360 -9.10 11.38 7.66
CA TYR A 360 -8.67 11.20 6.28
C TYR A 360 -9.84 11.36 5.29
N GLU A 361 -9.51 11.52 4.03
CA GLU A 361 -10.49 11.62 2.94
C GLU A 361 -10.12 10.71 1.77
N ASP A 362 -11.12 10.23 1.03
CA ASP A 362 -10.92 9.52 -0.23
C ASP A 362 -10.25 10.46 -1.24
N PHE A 363 -9.21 9.97 -1.91
CA PHE A 363 -8.53 10.71 -2.97
C PHE A 363 -8.71 10.06 -4.34
N LEU A 364 -8.51 8.74 -4.43
CA LEU A 364 -8.68 7.99 -5.68
C LEU A 364 -9.40 6.68 -5.36
N VAL A 365 -10.60 6.51 -5.91
CA VAL A 365 -11.48 5.36 -5.68
C VAL A 365 -11.94 4.76 -7.00
N GLY A 366 -12.55 3.56 -6.96
CA GLY A 366 -13.18 2.94 -8.12
C GLY A 366 -12.65 1.54 -8.48
N TRP A 367 -11.59 1.05 -7.83
CA TRP A 367 -11.11 -0.33 -8.05
C TRP A 367 -12.05 -1.40 -7.50
N MET A 368 -12.83 -1.08 -6.49
CA MET A 368 -13.86 -1.94 -5.91
C MET A 368 -15.19 -1.70 -6.62
N MET A 369 -15.81 -2.78 -7.12
CA MET A 369 -17.09 -2.69 -7.84
C MET A 369 -18.24 -2.36 -6.90
N SER A 370 -18.29 -3.02 -5.74
CA SER A 370 -19.28 -2.80 -4.67
C SER A 370 -18.72 -3.34 -3.36
N PRO A 371 -19.06 -2.75 -2.20
CA PRO A 371 -18.73 -3.34 -0.90
C PRO A 371 -19.41 -4.70 -0.65
N ASP A 372 -20.51 -4.98 -1.33
CA ASP A 372 -21.32 -6.18 -1.15
C ASP A 372 -20.92 -7.33 -2.08
N THR A 373 -19.98 -7.13 -3.02
CA THR A 373 -19.51 -8.16 -3.96
C THR A 373 -18.03 -8.47 -3.78
N LYS A 374 -17.56 -9.58 -4.37
CA LYS A 374 -16.14 -9.99 -4.28
C LYS A 374 -15.26 -9.34 -5.35
N GLU A 375 -15.85 -8.74 -6.37
CA GLU A 375 -15.16 -8.25 -7.54
C GLU A 375 -14.44 -6.94 -7.25
N VAL A 376 -13.14 -6.95 -7.54
CA VAL A 376 -12.27 -5.79 -7.60
C VAL A 376 -11.43 -5.88 -8.87
N TRP A 377 -11.08 -4.76 -9.50
CA TRP A 377 -10.28 -4.78 -10.70
C TRP A 377 -8.89 -4.13 -10.54
N GLY A 378 -8.53 -3.77 -9.30
CA GLY A 378 -7.20 -3.31 -8.93
C GLY A 378 -7.04 -3.30 -7.42
N ARG A 379 -5.77 -3.26 -6.98
CA ARG A 379 -5.35 -3.27 -5.57
C ARG A 379 -4.10 -2.40 -5.41
N PRO A 380 -4.23 -1.14 -5.02
CA PRO A 380 -3.11 -0.21 -4.92
C PRO A 380 -2.15 -0.59 -3.77
N VAL A 381 -0.84 -0.41 -4.00
CA VAL A 381 0.22 -0.81 -3.07
C VAL A 381 1.20 0.32 -2.76
N GLY A 382 2.19 0.54 -3.62
CA GLY A 382 3.26 1.52 -3.42
C GLY A 382 2.90 2.88 -3.98
N LEU A 383 3.42 3.93 -3.36
CA LEU A 383 3.26 5.31 -3.78
C LEU A 383 4.62 5.97 -3.96
N LEU A 384 4.79 6.73 -5.03
CA LEU A 384 6.02 7.49 -5.28
C LEU A 384 5.67 8.83 -5.94
N PHE A 385 6.07 9.95 -5.32
CA PHE A 385 6.04 11.25 -5.99
C PHE A 385 7.28 11.42 -6.88
N LEU A 386 7.04 11.80 -8.13
CA LEU A 386 8.10 12.11 -9.10
C LEU A 386 8.59 13.57 -8.96
N PRO A 387 9.75 13.91 -9.52
CA PRO A 387 10.28 15.29 -9.49
C PRO A 387 9.37 16.33 -10.14
N ASP A 388 8.57 15.93 -11.13
CA ASP A 388 7.55 16.79 -11.77
C ASP A 388 6.34 17.05 -10.85
N GLY A 389 6.23 16.33 -9.73
CA GLY A 389 5.15 16.42 -8.74
C GLY A 389 3.96 15.51 -9.04
N SER A 390 4.00 14.69 -10.08
CA SER A 390 3.02 13.61 -10.27
C SER A 390 3.24 12.47 -9.28
N MET A 391 2.22 11.64 -9.07
CA MET A 391 2.29 10.50 -8.16
C MET A 391 2.11 9.18 -8.92
N LEU A 392 3.06 8.27 -8.76
CA LEU A 392 2.93 6.89 -9.24
C LEU A 392 2.29 6.01 -8.16
N ILE A 393 1.48 5.04 -8.62
CA ILE A 393 0.79 4.07 -7.78
C ILE A 393 0.99 2.69 -8.40
N THR A 394 1.59 1.75 -7.67
CA THR A 394 1.58 0.35 -8.10
C THR A 394 0.24 -0.30 -7.77
N ASP A 395 -0.21 -1.18 -8.64
CA ASP A 395 -1.47 -1.92 -8.55
C ASP A 395 -1.21 -3.39 -8.89
N ASP A 396 -1.14 -4.25 -7.88
CA ASP A 396 -0.86 -5.68 -8.06
C ASP A 396 -2.10 -6.49 -8.48
N GLY A 397 -3.29 -5.91 -8.35
CA GLY A 397 -4.50 -6.50 -8.89
C GLY A 397 -4.63 -6.30 -10.40
N ALA A 398 -4.35 -5.10 -10.90
CA ALA A 398 -4.39 -4.80 -12.33
C ALA A 398 -3.06 -5.08 -13.05
N ASN A 399 -1.98 -5.41 -12.34
CA ASN A 399 -0.62 -5.54 -12.86
C ASN A 399 -0.16 -4.28 -13.62
N LYS A 400 -0.38 -3.11 -12.99
CA LYS A 400 -0.14 -1.79 -13.57
C LYS A 400 0.59 -0.86 -12.62
N ILE A 401 1.15 0.19 -13.22
CA ILE A 401 1.57 1.37 -12.50
C ILE A 401 0.78 2.54 -13.07
N TRP A 402 0.03 3.20 -12.22
CA TRP A 402 -0.75 4.38 -12.54
C TRP A 402 0.07 5.64 -12.28
N ARG A 403 -0.16 6.68 -13.08
CA ARG A 403 0.36 8.03 -12.87
C ARG A 403 -0.81 8.98 -12.63
N VAL A 404 -0.78 9.66 -11.50
CA VAL A 404 -1.74 10.72 -11.15
C VAL A 404 -1.08 12.06 -11.40
N SER A 405 -1.73 12.89 -12.19
CA SER A 405 -1.32 14.26 -12.50
C SER A 405 -2.43 15.25 -12.19
N TYR A 406 -2.10 16.53 -12.11
CA TYR A 406 -3.07 17.61 -11.97
C TYR A 406 -2.90 18.59 -13.12
N ARG A 407 -3.99 18.90 -13.79
CA ARG A 407 -4.06 19.91 -14.86
C ARG A 407 -5.05 20.98 -14.42
N ALA A 408 -4.56 22.15 -14.04
CA ALA A 408 -5.44 23.28 -13.82
C ALA A 408 -6.24 23.53 -15.10
N LYS A 409 -7.57 23.72 -14.95
CA LYS A 409 -8.43 24.14 -16.06
C LYS A 409 -8.17 25.60 -16.40
#